data_9717bd8742948cd4444508df73b8ae4b
#
_entry.id   9717bd8742948cd4444508df73b8ae4b
#
_cell.length_a   1.000
_cell.length_b   1.000
_cell.length_c   1.000
_cell.angle_alpha   90.00
_cell.angle_beta   90.00
_cell.angle_gamma   90.00
#
_symmetry.space_group_name_H-M   'P 1'
#
loop_
_entity.id
_entity.type
_entity.pdbx_description
1 polymer ?
#
loop_
_entity_poly.entity_id
_entity_poly.type
_entity_poly.pdbx_seq_one_letter_code
_entity_poly.pdbx_strand_id
1 'polypeptide(L)'
;MKKLTTKKWLTSLAIVPLTFYMAASQATSLQVKLQPSDPHWQLLINNNLLSPTDIKIEANERSFAQQLKPLLQQGNYQAVADLFKQRELGNDSPALQLLRGQVLLTLKQFAGAEQALKASLSSMPDLVKAHQGLSLLYMQQGNYQQAQPHLTRCIELGQADAQVYAQLAYIHVQAEQPWSAIAAYRQALMLEPQQAQYQQGLLFSLIAAGDLGQAQALLKELLNASPNNPELWLQRAQIALQQDNNKQALASIEVALKLAPSNASNQLLAAQLHLTQGSYSRSVELLSNALASTQPAQIAEASEISMQTLNWLIAQKKWQLAKQLVSQLNPFINKLSKQSRAEFSVYTAQLAIEQGNFKQAQKSLHKALTIDPNLGDALLSLANIYQQQNQLTQARLMYVRAQALPEYQLSAWLGLAQIEIENKNYKEALSQLKKALNANPQRQDLLTNIRALEGLIQREG
;
A
#
# COMPACT_ATOMS: atom_id res chain seq x y z
N MET A 1 -7.36 -46.24 55.28
CA MET A 1 -6.47 -46.11 54.14
C MET A 1 -7.25 -45.44 52.97
N LYS A 2 -7.14 -44.11 52.86
CA LYS A 2 -7.78 -43.34 51.78
C LYS A 2 -6.86 -43.36 50.58
N LYS A 3 -7.26 -44.01 49.49
CA LYS A 3 -6.61 -43.87 48.18
C LYS A 3 -6.72 -42.40 47.73
N LEU A 4 -5.66 -41.63 47.95
CA LEU A 4 -5.48 -40.32 47.35
C LEU A 4 -5.37 -40.53 45.83
N THR A 5 -6.37 -40.12 45.12
CA THR A 5 -6.39 -40.10 43.66
C THR A 5 -5.37 -39.07 43.18
N THR A 6 -4.24 -39.54 42.74
CA THR A 6 -3.13 -38.78 42.14
C THR A 6 -3.51 -38.05 40.87
N LYS A 7 -4.75 -38.16 40.41
CA LYS A 7 -5.26 -37.65 39.15
C LYS A 7 -5.67 -36.19 39.16
N LYS A 8 -5.78 -35.52 40.32
CA LYS A 8 -6.28 -34.13 40.42
C LYS A 8 -5.17 -33.05 40.64
N TRP A 9 -3.96 -33.44 40.99
CA TRP A 9 -2.88 -32.50 41.32
C TRP A 9 -1.97 -32.15 40.15
N LEU A 10 -1.94 -32.97 39.10
CA LEU A 10 -1.04 -32.83 37.95
C LEU A 10 -1.72 -32.24 36.70
N THR A 11 -3.03 -32.00 36.74
CA THR A 11 -3.78 -31.43 35.62
C THR A 11 -3.66 -29.91 35.48
N SER A 12 -2.91 -29.26 36.39
CA SER A 12 -2.69 -27.82 36.35
C SER A 12 -1.28 -27.40 35.90
N LEU A 13 -0.53 -28.31 35.23
CA LEU A 13 0.46 -27.81 34.27
C LEU A 13 -0.36 -27.13 33.15
N ALA A 14 -0.76 -25.90 33.42
CA ALA A 14 -1.47 -25.08 32.47
C ALA A 14 -0.68 -25.17 31.17
N ILE A 15 -1.29 -25.75 30.17
CA ILE A 15 -0.90 -25.52 28.79
C ILE A 15 -0.72 -24.01 28.73
N VAL A 16 0.53 -23.54 28.71
CA VAL A 16 0.84 -22.14 28.48
C VAL A 16 0.11 -21.85 27.19
N PRO A 17 -0.88 -20.92 27.17
CA PRO A 17 -1.47 -20.54 25.90
C PRO A 17 -0.30 -20.20 25.01
N LEU A 18 -0.27 -20.75 23.81
CA LEU A 18 0.68 -20.39 22.79
C LEU A 18 0.71 -18.85 22.80
N THR A 19 1.69 -18.29 23.51
CA THR A 19 1.93 -16.86 23.44
C THR A 19 2.48 -16.65 22.06
N PHE A 20 1.57 -16.36 21.14
CA PHE A 20 1.98 -15.77 19.87
C PHE A 20 2.86 -14.58 20.22
N TYR A 21 4.15 -14.75 20.05
CA TYR A 21 5.07 -13.63 20.00
C TYR A 21 4.52 -12.74 18.88
N MET A 22 3.94 -11.61 19.26
CA MET A 22 3.80 -10.52 18.31
C MET A 22 5.24 -10.17 17.95
N ALA A 23 5.76 -10.76 16.86
CA ALA A 23 6.84 -10.13 16.15
C ALA A 23 6.35 -8.70 15.95
N ALA A 24 7.07 -7.75 16.55
CA ALA A 24 6.82 -6.35 16.30
C ALA A 24 6.97 -6.20 14.78
N SER A 25 5.86 -6.37 14.08
CA SER A 25 5.78 -5.99 12.67
C SER A 25 6.21 -4.55 12.69
N GLN A 26 7.30 -4.25 12.01
CA GLN A 26 7.68 -2.86 11.74
C GLN A 26 6.38 -2.17 11.37
N ALA A 27 6.01 -1.19 12.19
CA ALA A 27 4.80 -0.43 11.96
C ALA A 27 5.01 0.26 10.61
N THR A 28 4.56 -0.38 9.53
CA THR A 28 4.44 0.28 8.24
C THR A 28 3.50 1.43 8.51
N SER A 29 4.00 2.64 8.40
CA SER A 29 3.20 3.84 8.61
C SER A 29 1.97 3.72 7.69
N LEU A 30 0.79 3.68 8.30
CA LEU A 30 -0.47 3.64 7.56
C LEU A 30 -0.56 4.92 6.72
N GLN A 31 -0.59 4.79 5.41
CA GLN A 31 -0.63 5.92 4.49
C GLN A 31 -1.67 5.69 3.40
N VAL A 32 -2.42 6.72 3.08
CA VAL A 32 -3.23 6.75 1.87
C VAL A 32 -2.29 6.94 0.68
N LYS A 33 -2.36 6.07 -0.33
CA LYS A 33 -1.59 6.25 -1.58
C LYS A 33 -2.27 7.36 -2.41
N LEU A 34 -1.97 8.61 -2.10
CA LEU A 34 -2.38 9.74 -2.90
C LEU A 34 -1.45 9.88 -4.11
N GLN A 35 -2.04 10.01 -5.28
CA GLN A 35 -1.31 10.41 -6.49
C GLN A 35 -1.83 11.77 -6.91
N PRO A 36 -0.97 12.71 -7.36
CA PRO A 36 -1.45 13.91 -8.00
C PRO A 36 -2.24 13.48 -9.23
N SER A 37 -3.46 14.01 -9.37
CA SER A 37 -4.28 13.76 -10.57
C SER A 37 -3.48 14.18 -11.80
N ASP A 38 -3.44 13.33 -12.83
CA ASP A 38 -2.79 13.65 -14.10
C ASP A 38 -3.44 14.93 -14.68
N PRO A 39 -2.69 16.01 -14.78
CA PRO A 39 -3.27 17.27 -15.21
C PRO A 39 -3.55 17.21 -16.72
N HIS A 40 -4.76 17.59 -17.09
CA HIS A 40 -5.13 17.76 -18.49
C HIS A 40 -4.65 19.13 -18.99
N TRP A 41 -3.39 19.19 -19.40
CA TRP A 41 -2.83 20.38 -20.02
C TRP A 41 -3.34 20.51 -21.46
N GLN A 42 -3.99 21.64 -21.77
CA GLN A 42 -4.49 21.91 -23.11
C GLN A 42 -3.63 22.98 -23.80
N LEU A 43 -3.23 22.70 -25.03
CA LEU A 43 -2.70 23.73 -25.91
C LEU A 43 -3.89 24.40 -26.58
N LEU A 44 -4.14 25.65 -26.24
CA LEU A 44 -5.10 26.46 -26.97
C LEU A 44 -4.44 26.90 -28.28
N ILE A 45 -4.76 26.19 -29.37
CA ILE A 45 -4.45 26.70 -30.71
C ILE A 45 -5.40 27.89 -30.92
N ASN A 46 -4.86 29.08 -30.71
CA ASN A 46 -5.65 30.30 -30.83
C ASN A 46 -5.99 30.49 -32.30
N ASN A 47 -7.28 30.41 -32.67
CA ASN A 47 -7.77 30.66 -34.02
C ASN A 47 -7.40 32.07 -34.53
N ASN A 48 -6.92 32.95 -33.68
CA ASN A 48 -6.40 34.26 -33.95
C ASN A 48 -4.88 34.30 -34.27
N LEU A 49 -4.26 33.18 -34.69
CA LEU A 49 -2.87 33.16 -35.17
C LEU A 49 -2.58 34.14 -36.30
N LEU A 50 -3.61 34.70 -36.91
CA LEU A 50 -3.54 35.77 -37.90
C LEU A 50 -3.72 37.17 -37.30
N SER A 51 -3.81 37.30 -35.96
CA SER A 51 -3.91 38.59 -35.28
C SER A 51 -2.50 39.22 -35.14
N PRO A 52 -2.34 40.48 -35.46
CA PRO A 52 -1.03 41.10 -35.74
C PRO A 52 -0.21 41.47 -34.50
N THR A 53 -0.49 40.95 -33.32
CA THR A 53 0.12 41.50 -32.09
C THR A 53 1.52 41.00 -31.77
N ASP A 54 1.90 39.75 -32.13
CA ASP A 54 3.20 39.19 -31.66
C ASP A 54 4.09 38.58 -32.77
N ILE A 55 3.50 37.99 -33.82
CA ILE A 55 4.23 37.33 -34.91
C ILE A 55 3.56 37.58 -36.23
N LYS A 56 4.28 38.10 -37.21
CA LYS A 56 3.76 38.36 -38.56
C LYS A 56 4.06 37.22 -39.51
N ILE A 57 3.02 36.76 -40.22
CA ILE A 57 3.17 35.89 -41.39
C ILE A 57 3.78 36.74 -42.51
N GLU A 58 4.78 36.24 -43.20
CA GLU A 58 5.43 36.93 -44.31
C GLU A 58 4.49 37.05 -45.50
N ALA A 59 4.77 38.05 -46.34
CA ALA A 59 3.91 38.40 -47.49
C ALA A 59 3.73 37.23 -48.48
N ASN A 60 4.80 36.46 -48.70
CA ASN A 60 4.85 35.25 -49.54
C ASN A 60 4.11 34.05 -48.98
N GLU A 61 3.77 34.04 -47.68
CA GLU A 61 3.05 32.98 -46.99
C GLU A 61 1.54 33.22 -46.86
N ARG A 62 1.06 34.41 -47.22
CA ARG A 62 -0.36 34.78 -47.05
C ARG A 62 -1.33 33.85 -47.76
N SER A 63 -0.98 33.42 -48.98
CA SER A 63 -1.84 32.48 -49.72
C SER A 63 -1.94 31.13 -49.04
N PHE A 64 -0.83 30.62 -48.47
CA PHE A 64 -0.82 29.40 -47.70
C PHE A 64 -1.58 29.54 -46.38
N ALA A 65 -1.39 30.64 -45.67
CA ALA A 65 -2.14 30.91 -44.45
C ALA A 65 -3.66 30.99 -44.68
N GLN A 66 -4.10 31.54 -45.87
CA GLN A 66 -5.50 31.52 -46.25
C GLN A 66 -6.06 30.13 -46.49
N GLN A 67 -5.27 29.19 -47.00
CA GLN A 67 -5.66 27.78 -47.13
C GLN A 67 -5.78 27.06 -45.76
N LEU A 68 -4.93 27.40 -44.79
CA LEU A 68 -4.95 26.82 -43.45
C LEU A 68 -6.14 27.29 -42.62
N LYS A 69 -6.58 28.57 -42.80
CA LYS A 69 -7.59 29.19 -41.96
C LYS A 69 -8.90 28.40 -41.83
N PRO A 70 -9.57 27.96 -42.91
CA PRO A 70 -10.81 27.20 -42.82
C PRO A 70 -10.62 25.84 -42.13
N LEU A 71 -9.46 25.16 -42.34
CA LEU A 71 -9.14 23.88 -41.72
C LEU A 71 -8.94 24.02 -40.23
N LEU A 72 -8.24 25.06 -39.78
CA LEU A 72 -8.06 25.38 -38.36
C LEU A 72 -9.40 25.73 -37.69
N GLN A 73 -10.26 26.47 -38.35
CA GLN A 73 -11.60 26.81 -37.84
C GLN A 73 -12.48 25.58 -37.68
N GLN A 74 -12.32 24.58 -38.55
CA GLN A 74 -12.99 23.27 -38.47
C GLN A 74 -12.34 22.29 -37.51
N GLY A 75 -11.20 22.62 -36.92
CA GLY A 75 -10.41 21.70 -36.07
C GLY A 75 -9.80 20.54 -36.86
N ASN A 76 -9.71 20.64 -38.19
CA ASN A 76 -9.11 19.57 -39.03
C ASN A 76 -7.59 19.65 -39.04
N TYR A 77 -6.99 19.39 -37.91
CA TYR A 77 -5.52 19.47 -37.70
C TYR A 77 -4.76 18.48 -38.56
N GLN A 78 -5.36 17.33 -38.93
CA GLN A 78 -4.70 16.37 -39.80
C GLN A 78 -4.52 16.96 -41.22
N ALA A 79 -5.52 17.57 -41.78
CA ALA A 79 -5.42 18.22 -43.09
C ALA A 79 -4.39 19.36 -43.06
N VAL A 80 -4.36 20.13 -41.98
CA VAL A 80 -3.32 21.18 -41.77
C VAL A 80 -1.92 20.56 -41.77
N ALA A 81 -1.70 19.46 -41.04
CA ALA A 81 -0.40 18.77 -41.00
C ALA A 81 -0.02 18.25 -42.38
N ASP A 82 -0.97 17.71 -43.16
CA ASP A 82 -0.70 17.17 -44.52
C ASP A 82 -0.31 18.28 -45.51
N LEU A 83 -0.90 19.48 -45.38
CA LEU A 83 -0.45 20.66 -46.15
C LEU A 83 0.97 21.07 -45.76
N PHE A 84 1.32 21.01 -44.50
CA PHE A 84 2.70 21.32 -44.05
C PHE A 84 3.73 20.29 -44.52
N LYS A 85 3.37 19.02 -44.78
CA LYS A 85 4.28 18.02 -45.36
C LYS A 85 4.81 18.40 -46.74
N GLN A 86 4.08 19.22 -47.46
CA GLN A 86 4.47 19.67 -48.80
C GLN A 86 5.45 20.86 -48.78
N ARG A 87 5.81 21.34 -47.58
CA ARG A 87 6.68 22.51 -47.38
C ARG A 87 7.93 22.10 -46.55
N GLU A 88 9.06 22.66 -46.94
CA GLU A 88 10.28 22.53 -46.14
C GLU A 88 10.20 23.44 -44.91
N LEU A 89 10.52 22.90 -43.74
CA LEU A 89 10.46 23.63 -42.48
C LEU A 89 11.36 24.88 -42.46
N GLY A 90 12.52 24.83 -43.08
CA GLY A 90 13.50 25.93 -43.11
C GLY A 90 13.03 27.15 -43.93
N ASN A 91 12.04 26.98 -44.80
CA ASN A 91 11.46 28.04 -45.64
C ASN A 91 10.25 28.71 -45.00
N ASP A 92 9.79 28.24 -43.85
CA ASP A 92 8.62 28.78 -43.11
C ASP A 92 9.07 29.88 -42.16
N SER A 93 8.30 30.97 -42.07
CA SER A 93 8.51 31.99 -41.03
C SER A 93 8.34 31.39 -39.58
N PRO A 94 8.90 32.06 -38.58
CA PRO A 94 8.69 31.62 -37.16
C PRO A 94 7.23 31.43 -36.78
N ALA A 95 6.33 32.23 -37.41
CA ALA A 95 4.90 32.11 -37.20
C ALA A 95 4.33 30.80 -37.75
N LEU A 96 4.71 30.40 -38.97
CA LEU A 96 4.28 29.11 -39.55
C LEU A 96 4.97 27.93 -38.89
N GLN A 97 6.25 28.06 -38.52
CA GLN A 97 6.94 27.01 -37.74
C GLN A 97 6.27 26.78 -36.38
N LEU A 98 5.87 27.84 -35.66
CA LEU A 98 5.10 27.74 -34.42
C LEU A 98 3.78 27.03 -34.65
N LEU A 99 3.00 27.45 -35.64
CA LEU A 99 1.72 26.83 -35.97
C LEU A 99 1.87 25.35 -36.32
N ARG A 100 2.86 25.02 -37.17
CA ARG A 100 3.20 23.64 -37.51
C ARG A 100 3.51 22.82 -36.24
N GLY A 101 4.33 23.36 -35.35
CA GLY A 101 4.65 22.72 -34.08
C GLY A 101 3.44 22.48 -33.20
N GLN A 102 2.56 23.45 -33.06
CA GLN A 102 1.33 23.36 -32.27
C GLN A 102 0.35 22.32 -32.84
N VAL A 103 0.17 22.29 -34.17
CA VAL A 103 -0.68 21.30 -34.86
C VAL A 103 -0.14 19.89 -34.67
N LEU A 104 1.16 19.70 -34.88
CA LEU A 104 1.82 18.40 -34.70
C LEU A 104 1.76 17.92 -33.24
N LEU A 105 1.89 18.84 -32.28
CA LEU A 105 1.73 18.53 -30.85
C LEU A 105 0.32 18.07 -30.52
N THR A 106 -0.70 18.74 -31.06
CA THR A 106 -2.10 18.33 -30.89
C THR A 106 -2.37 16.94 -31.46
N LEU A 107 -1.70 16.59 -32.57
CA LEU A 107 -1.74 15.26 -33.17
C LEU A 107 -0.81 14.24 -32.48
N LYS A 108 -0.13 14.63 -31.39
CA LYS A 108 0.86 13.82 -30.66
C LYS A 108 2.03 13.34 -31.53
N GLN A 109 2.33 14.06 -32.61
CA GLN A 109 3.49 13.82 -33.48
C GLN A 109 4.72 14.55 -32.92
N PHE A 110 5.19 14.09 -31.75
CA PHE A 110 6.15 14.79 -30.89
C PHE A 110 7.46 15.18 -31.58
N ALA A 111 8.07 14.28 -32.37
CA ALA A 111 9.33 14.57 -33.03
C ALA A 111 9.23 15.74 -34.01
N GLY A 112 8.20 15.76 -34.85
CA GLY A 112 7.95 16.86 -35.78
C GLY A 112 7.54 18.16 -35.07
N ALA A 113 6.77 18.05 -33.99
CA ALA A 113 6.39 19.20 -33.18
C ALA A 113 7.63 19.86 -32.53
N GLU A 114 8.52 19.06 -31.94
CA GLU A 114 9.77 19.54 -31.33
C GLU A 114 10.64 20.25 -32.33
N GLN A 115 10.85 19.64 -33.52
CA GLN A 115 11.65 20.22 -34.58
C GLN A 115 11.10 21.59 -35.03
N ALA A 116 9.79 21.70 -35.23
CA ALA A 116 9.13 22.91 -35.67
C ALA A 116 9.16 24.01 -34.60
N LEU A 117 8.93 23.67 -33.33
CA LEU A 117 9.00 24.63 -32.22
C LEU A 117 10.42 25.12 -31.98
N LYS A 118 11.44 24.25 -32.07
CA LYS A 118 12.85 24.63 -31.97
C LYS A 118 13.30 25.50 -33.14
N ALA A 119 12.83 25.22 -34.36
CA ALA A 119 13.11 26.06 -35.53
C ALA A 119 12.52 27.47 -35.33
N SER A 120 11.32 27.60 -34.79
CA SER A 120 10.71 28.88 -34.46
C SER A 120 11.55 29.68 -33.43
N LEU A 121 12.07 28.99 -32.39
CA LEU A 121 12.95 29.62 -31.37
C LEU A 121 14.34 29.95 -31.88
N SER A 122 14.87 29.27 -32.92
CA SER A 122 16.17 29.63 -33.50
C SER A 122 16.13 30.98 -34.18
N SER A 123 14.98 31.38 -34.71
CA SER A 123 14.74 32.68 -35.33
C SER A 123 14.21 33.75 -34.36
N MET A 124 13.43 33.31 -33.37
CA MET A 124 12.82 34.16 -32.34
C MET A 124 13.02 33.53 -30.94
N PRO A 125 14.18 33.72 -30.29
CA PRO A 125 14.50 33.02 -29.01
C PRO A 125 13.55 33.34 -27.86
N ASP A 126 12.86 34.46 -27.90
CA ASP A 126 11.94 34.91 -26.83
C ASP A 126 10.46 34.69 -27.17
N LEU A 127 10.17 33.78 -28.10
CA LEU A 127 8.83 33.48 -28.50
C LEU A 127 8.12 32.61 -27.43
N VAL A 128 7.37 33.25 -26.53
CA VAL A 128 6.73 32.61 -25.38
C VAL A 128 5.85 31.44 -25.80
N LYS A 129 5.04 31.56 -26.87
CA LYS A 129 4.18 30.45 -27.33
C LYS A 129 4.96 29.22 -27.79
N ALA A 130 6.19 29.38 -28.30
CA ALA A 130 7.02 28.25 -28.66
C ALA A 130 7.63 27.60 -27.40
N HIS A 131 8.01 28.39 -26.40
CA HIS A 131 8.42 27.86 -25.10
C HIS A 131 7.27 27.10 -24.40
N GLN A 132 6.06 27.66 -24.39
CA GLN A 132 4.86 26.97 -23.87
C GLN A 132 4.59 25.66 -24.62
N GLY A 133 4.75 25.66 -25.95
CA GLY A 133 4.59 24.46 -26.77
C GLY A 133 5.63 23.38 -26.44
N LEU A 134 6.90 23.73 -26.30
CA LEU A 134 7.97 22.79 -25.92
C LEU A 134 7.82 22.29 -24.49
N SER A 135 7.43 23.14 -23.54
CA SER A 135 7.17 22.72 -22.18
C SER A 135 6.07 21.66 -22.14
N LEU A 136 4.95 21.92 -22.83
CA LEU A 136 3.84 20.98 -22.91
C LEU A 136 4.22 19.66 -23.58
N LEU A 137 5.00 19.72 -24.66
CA LEU A 137 5.53 18.53 -25.34
C LEU A 137 6.34 17.66 -24.37
N TYR A 138 7.29 18.25 -23.68
CA TYR A 138 8.13 17.53 -22.72
C TYR A 138 7.36 17.03 -21.50
N MET A 139 6.36 17.81 -21.02
CA MET A 139 5.44 17.36 -19.97
C MET A 139 4.66 16.11 -20.38
N GLN A 140 4.12 16.08 -21.63
CA GLN A 140 3.39 14.91 -22.13
C GLN A 140 4.28 13.67 -22.32
N GLN A 141 5.58 13.87 -22.49
CA GLN A 141 6.57 12.79 -22.55
C GLN A 141 7.13 12.38 -21.18
N GLY A 142 6.71 13.05 -20.09
CA GLY A 142 7.27 12.85 -18.75
C GLY A 142 8.70 13.39 -18.58
N ASN A 143 9.19 14.18 -19.54
CA ASN A 143 10.53 14.75 -19.52
C ASN A 143 10.55 16.12 -18.82
N TYR A 144 10.36 16.10 -17.50
CA TYR A 144 10.23 17.32 -16.69
C TYR A 144 11.50 18.19 -16.68
N GLN A 145 12.68 17.57 -16.80
CA GLN A 145 13.96 18.31 -16.83
C GLN A 145 14.07 19.18 -18.07
N GLN A 146 13.54 18.74 -19.22
CA GLN A 146 13.54 19.56 -20.44
C GLN A 146 12.37 20.55 -20.47
N ALA A 147 11.27 20.28 -19.80
CA ALA A 147 10.12 21.19 -19.71
C ALA A 147 10.46 22.43 -18.86
N GLN A 148 11.12 22.26 -17.73
CA GLN A 148 11.35 23.31 -16.74
C GLN A 148 12.04 24.57 -17.30
N PRO A 149 13.15 24.49 -18.09
CA PRO A 149 13.79 25.70 -18.65
C PRO A 149 12.85 26.54 -19.52
N HIS A 150 11.96 25.91 -20.28
CA HIS A 150 11.01 26.61 -21.11
C HIS A 150 9.94 27.34 -20.30
N LEU A 151 9.45 26.72 -19.21
CA LEU A 151 8.52 27.37 -18.27
C LEU A 151 9.20 28.56 -17.56
N THR A 152 10.43 28.37 -17.10
CA THR A 152 11.23 29.44 -16.49
C THR A 152 11.39 30.61 -17.46
N ARG A 153 11.66 30.33 -18.74
CA ARG A 153 11.79 31.40 -19.76
C ARG A 153 10.49 32.18 -19.97
N CYS A 154 9.33 31.52 -19.92
CA CYS A 154 8.02 32.22 -19.98
C CYS A 154 7.86 33.20 -18.80
N ILE A 155 8.31 32.81 -17.60
CA ILE A 155 8.25 33.66 -16.40
C ILE A 155 9.20 34.84 -16.51
N GLU A 156 10.45 34.62 -16.94
CA GLU A 156 11.46 35.67 -17.15
C GLU A 156 11.01 36.74 -18.16
N LEU A 157 10.29 36.30 -19.18
CA LEU A 157 9.72 37.19 -20.19
C LEU A 157 8.47 37.94 -19.71
N GLY A 158 8.01 37.70 -18.48
CA GLY A 158 6.84 38.36 -17.91
C GLY A 158 5.50 37.97 -18.55
N GLN A 159 5.44 36.84 -19.27
CA GLN A 159 4.26 36.39 -20.01
C GLN A 159 3.81 34.98 -19.55
N ALA A 160 4.01 34.66 -18.27
CA ALA A 160 3.52 33.43 -17.70
C ALA A 160 2.02 33.56 -17.35
N ASP A 161 1.24 32.65 -17.90
CA ASP A 161 -0.17 32.45 -17.53
C ASP A 161 -0.32 31.47 -16.35
N ALA A 162 -1.54 31.26 -15.89
CA ALA A 162 -1.82 30.34 -14.79
C ALA A 162 -1.35 28.92 -15.10
N GLN A 163 -1.44 28.47 -16.36
CA GLN A 163 -1.03 27.14 -16.77
C GLN A 163 0.49 26.97 -16.67
N VAL A 164 1.30 27.97 -17.01
CA VAL A 164 2.76 27.95 -16.87
C VAL A 164 3.17 27.73 -15.42
N TYR A 165 2.57 28.49 -14.49
CA TYR A 165 2.83 28.30 -13.05
C TYR A 165 2.35 26.93 -12.54
N ALA A 166 1.20 26.48 -12.99
CA ALA A 166 0.69 25.17 -12.57
C ALA A 166 1.52 23.99 -13.12
N GLN A 167 2.04 24.10 -14.35
CA GLN A 167 2.97 23.12 -14.92
C GLN A 167 4.30 23.10 -14.12
N LEU A 168 4.82 24.26 -13.76
CA LEU A 168 6.01 24.33 -12.92
C LEU A 168 5.77 23.74 -11.52
N ALA A 169 4.62 24.03 -10.94
CA ALA A 169 4.20 23.42 -9.67
C ALA A 169 4.13 21.90 -9.76
N TYR A 170 3.56 21.35 -10.83
CA TYR A 170 3.50 19.91 -11.03
C TYR A 170 4.90 19.29 -11.18
N ILE A 171 5.82 19.94 -11.88
CA ILE A 171 7.22 19.52 -11.95
C ILE A 171 7.84 19.46 -10.55
N HIS A 172 7.61 20.47 -9.71
CA HIS A 172 8.08 20.47 -8.32
C HIS A 172 7.46 19.35 -7.48
N VAL A 173 6.20 19.01 -7.71
CA VAL A 173 5.57 17.83 -7.06
C VAL A 173 6.28 16.54 -7.45
N GLN A 174 6.56 16.34 -8.74
CA GLN A 174 7.27 15.15 -9.25
C GLN A 174 8.73 15.07 -8.75
N ALA A 175 9.34 16.22 -8.44
CA ALA A 175 10.69 16.34 -7.88
C ALA A 175 10.70 16.28 -6.34
N GLU A 176 9.58 15.97 -5.70
CA GLU A 176 9.43 15.93 -4.23
C GLU A 176 9.83 17.25 -3.53
N GLN A 177 9.52 18.37 -4.17
CA GLN A 177 9.78 19.74 -3.70
C GLN A 177 8.46 20.46 -3.32
N PRO A 178 7.80 20.06 -2.25
CA PRO A 178 6.45 20.50 -1.96
C PRO A 178 6.31 22.00 -1.71
N TRP A 179 7.32 22.64 -1.08
CA TRP A 179 7.29 24.08 -0.82
C TRP A 179 7.38 24.91 -2.11
N SER A 180 8.21 24.49 -3.06
CA SER A 180 8.28 25.12 -4.39
C SER A 180 6.98 24.93 -5.17
N ALA A 181 6.38 23.75 -5.07
CA ALA A 181 5.08 23.46 -5.67
C ALA A 181 3.97 24.36 -5.07
N ILE A 182 3.93 24.54 -3.75
CA ILE A 182 2.98 25.44 -3.07
C ILE A 182 3.11 26.86 -3.61
N ALA A 183 4.34 27.38 -3.71
CA ALA A 183 4.56 28.74 -4.21
C ALA A 183 4.03 28.89 -5.65
N ALA A 184 4.33 27.94 -6.53
CA ALA A 184 3.92 28.00 -7.92
C ALA A 184 2.41 27.79 -8.08
N TYR A 185 1.76 26.85 -7.35
CA TYR A 185 0.28 26.72 -7.38
C TYR A 185 -0.43 27.97 -6.86
N ARG A 186 0.11 28.66 -5.85
CA ARG A 186 -0.46 29.94 -5.39
C ARG A 186 -0.40 31.00 -6.47
N GLN A 187 0.69 31.09 -7.24
CA GLN A 187 0.76 32.01 -8.38
C GLN A 187 -0.28 31.65 -9.46
N ALA A 188 -0.44 30.37 -9.77
CA ALA A 188 -1.47 29.93 -10.70
C ALA A 188 -2.90 30.33 -10.23
N LEU A 189 -3.19 30.12 -8.93
CA LEU A 189 -4.49 30.46 -8.33
C LEU A 189 -4.71 31.96 -8.16
N MET A 190 -3.67 32.80 -8.11
CA MET A 190 -3.83 34.25 -8.17
C MET A 190 -4.37 34.68 -9.53
N LEU A 191 -4.00 33.97 -10.60
CA LEU A 191 -4.47 34.26 -11.97
C LEU A 191 -5.83 33.59 -12.27
N GLU A 192 -6.03 32.35 -11.79
CA GLU A 192 -7.24 31.56 -11.99
C GLU A 192 -7.74 30.95 -10.65
N PRO A 193 -8.42 31.72 -9.79
CA PRO A 193 -8.74 31.29 -8.41
C PRO A 193 -9.69 30.08 -8.33
N GLN A 194 -10.55 29.89 -9.33
CA GLN A 194 -11.57 28.83 -9.32
C GLN A 194 -11.14 27.55 -10.04
N GLN A 195 -9.89 27.46 -10.48
CA GLN A 195 -9.41 26.27 -11.19
C GLN A 195 -9.20 25.10 -10.23
N ALA A 196 -10.14 24.14 -10.27
CA ALA A 196 -10.17 22.99 -9.34
C ALA A 196 -8.87 22.17 -9.37
N GLN A 197 -8.27 22.01 -10.55
CA GLN A 197 -7.01 21.27 -10.70
C GLN A 197 -5.88 21.93 -9.92
N TYR A 198 -5.77 23.26 -9.92
CA TYR A 198 -4.72 23.98 -9.18
C TYR A 198 -4.97 23.95 -7.67
N GLN A 199 -6.24 24.03 -7.26
CA GLN A 199 -6.62 23.87 -5.85
C GLN A 199 -6.28 22.47 -5.31
N GLN A 200 -6.54 21.42 -6.11
CA GLN A 200 -6.18 20.04 -5.75
C GLN A 200 -4.66 19.86 -5.69
N GLY A 201 -3.92 20.43 -6.66
CA GLY A 201 -2.46 20.40 -6.65
C GLY A 201 -1.85 21.12 -5.43
N LEU A 202 -2.41 22.29 -5.07
CA LEU A 202 -2.03 23.02 -3.85
C LEU A 202 -2.30 22.18 -2.60
N LEU A 203 -3.49 21.59 -2.48
CA LEU A 203 -3.85 20.76 -1.35
C LEU A 203 -2.91 19.55 -1.21
N PHE A 204 -2.61 18.85 -2.31
CA PHE A 204 -1.64 17.76 -2.33
C PHE A 204 -0.27 18.23 -1.83
N SER A 205 0.20 19.38 -2.34
CA SER A 205 1.52 19.93 -1.97
C SER A 205 1.58 20.36 -0.50
N LEU A 206 0.50 20.92 0.06
CA LEU A 206 0.39 21.28 1.48
C LEU A 206 0.46 20.03 2.39
N ILE A 207 -0.22 18.95 2.01
CA ILE A 207 -0.18 17.66 2.74
C ILE A 207 1.25 17.10 2.68
N ALA A 208 1.88 17.10 1.50
CA ALA A 208 3.24 16.61 1.33
C ALA A 208 4.29 17.44 2.08
N ALA A 209 4.05 18.76 2.23
CA ALA A 209 4.90 19.66 3.01
C ALA A 209 4.68 19.53 4.53
N GLY A 210 3.63 18.82 4.98
CA GLY A 210 3.24 18.75 6.38
C GLY A 210 2.54 20.02 6.91
N ASP A 211 2.17 20.97 6.05
CA ASP A 211 1.36 22.15 6.43
C ASP A 211 -0.11 21.76 6.59
N LEU A 212 -0.38 20.95 7.61
CA LEU A 212 -1.70 20.36 7.83
C LEU A 212 -2.77 21.40 8.19
N GLY A 213 -2.37 22.55 8.74
CA GLY A 213 -3.31 23.62 9.08
C GLY A 213 -3.92 24.24 7.84
N GLN A 214 -3.09 24.65 6.88
CA GLN A 214 -3.56 25.21 5.61
C GLN A 214 -4.24 24.14 4.73
N ALA A 215 -3.72 22.90 4.74
CA ALA A 215 -4.35 21.78 4.05
C ALA A 215 -5.80 21.54 4.53
N GLN A 216 -6.05 21.55 5.84
CA GLN A 216 -7.38 21.36 6.42
C GLN A 216 -8.34 22.51 6.06
N ALA A 217 -7.87 23.76 6.07
CA ALA A 217 -8.68 24.91 5.68
C ALA A 217 -9.12 24.80 4.22
N LEU A 218 -8.19 24.58 3.30
CA LEU A 218 -8.48 24.42 1.87
C LEU A 218 -9.38 23.19 1.63
N LEU A 219 -9.07 22.07 2.25
CA LEU A 219 -9.86 20.83 2.13
C LEU A 219 -11.31 21.02 2.56
N LYS A 220 -11.55 21.78 3.65
CA LYS A 220 -12.91 22.09 4.11
C LYS A 220 -13.71 22.85 3.06
N GLU A 221 -13.10 23.83 2.39
CA GLU A 221 -13.74 24.58 1.29
C GLU A 221 -14.05 23.66 0.11
N LEU A 222 -13.08 22.82 -0.30
CA LEU A 222 -13.27 21.89 -1.42
C LEU A 222 -14.34 20.83 -1.13
N LEU A 223 -14.40 20.29 0.08
CA LEU A 223 -15.44 19.34 0.47
C LEU A 223 -16.83 19.98 0.54
N ASN A 224 -16.93 21.25 0.92
CA ASN A 224 -18.20 21.99 0.87
C ASN A 224 -18.69 22.18 -0.58
N ALA A 225 -17.77 22.43 -1.51
CA ALA A 225 -18.09 22.59 -2.93
C ALA A 225 -18.35 21.25 -3.63
N SER A 226 -17.66 20.17 -3.22
CA SER A 226 -17.69 18.86 -3.88
C SER A 226 -17.73 17.71 -2.88
N PRO A 227 -18.83 17.54 -2.12
CA PRO A 227 -18.90 16.54 -1.02
C PRO A 227 -18.87 15.08 -1.52
N ASN A 228 -19.18 14.85 -2.78
CA ASN A 228 -19.20 13.52 -3.41
C ASN A 228 -17.90 13.16 -4.13
N ASN A 229 -16.84 13.95 -3.97
CA ASN A 229 -15.53 13.63 -4.53
C ASN A 229 -14.76 12.67 -3.59
N PRO A 230 -14.53 11.39 -3.94
CA PRO A 230 -13.88 10.42 -3.07
C PRO A 230 -12.43 10.78 -2.78
N GLU A 231 -11.73 11.47 -3.70
CA GLU A 231 -10.33 11.85 -3.53
C GLU A 231 -10.14 12.85 -2.39
N LEU A 232 -11.07 13.81 -2.23
CA LEU A 232 -11.03 14.77 -1.12
C LEU A 232 -11.20 14.07 0.24
N TRP A 233 -12.03 13.04 0.31
CA TRP A 233 -12.17 12.23 1.51
C TRP A 233 -10.92 11.42 1.82
N LEU A 234 -10.21 10.92 0.80
CA LEU A 234 -8.90 10.25 0.98
C LEU A 234 -7.83 11.23 1.46
N GLN A 235 -7.81 12.45 0.95
CA GLN A 235 -6.90 13.50 1.43
C GLN A 235 -7.20 13.86 2.89
N ARG A 236 -8.49 13.91 3.29
CA ARG A 236 -8.89 14.08 4.68
C ARG A 236 -8.41 12.92 5.56
N ALA A 237 -8.48 11.70 5.05
CA ALA A 237 -7.96 10.53 5.76
C ALA A 237 -6.45 10.61 5.95
N GLN A 238 -5.71 11.02 4.91
CA GLN A 238 -4.26 11.18 4.98
C GLN A 238 -3.85 12.21 6.03
N ILE A 239 -4.50 13.37 6.06
CA ILE A 239 -4.26 14.39 7.09
C ILE A 239 -4.52 13.81 8.49
N ALA A 240 -5.63 13.08 8.65
CA ALA A 240 -5.98 12.46 9.94
C ALA A 240 -4.95 11.40 10.38
N LEU A 241 -4.40 10.60 9.44
CA LEU A 241 -3.33 9.64 9.74
C LEU A 241 -2.03 10.33 10.16
N GLN A 242 -1.65 11.43 9.50
CA GLN A 242 -0.48 12.22 9.90
C GLN A 242 -0.63 12.87 11.28
N GLN A 243 -1.86 12.99 11.78
CA GLN A 243 -2.20 13.49 13.11
C GLN A 243 -2.50 12.37 14.13
N ASP A 244 -2.19 11.12 13.80
CA ASP A 244 -2.49 9.91 14.59
C ASP A 244 -3.98 9.75 14.94
N ASN A 245 -4.88 10.45 14.21
CA ASN A 245 -6.32 10.36 14.39
C ASN A 245 -6.96 9.24 13.56
N ASN A 246 -6.68 7.99 13.94
CA ASN A 246 -7.14 6.80 13.23
C ASN A 246 -8.67 6.70 13.12
N LYS A 247 -9.42 7.26 14.06
CA LYS A 247 -10.90 7.27 13.98
C LYS A 247 -11.41 8.17 12.86
N GLN A 248 -10.86 9.37 12.75
CA GLN A 248 -11.23 10.30 11.69
C GLN A 248 -10.75 9.81 10.32
N ALA A 249 -9.55 9.20 10.27
CA ALA A 249 -9.02 8.58 9.06
C ALA A 249 -9.97 7.48 8.56
N LEU A 250 -10.35 6.55 9.43
CA LEU A 250 -11.27 5.46 9.09
C LEU A 250 -12.63 5.99 8.60
N ALA A 251 -13.23 6.94 9.32
CA ALA A 251 -14.49 7.53 8.91
C ALA A 251 -14.41 8.16 7.51
N SER A 252 -13.30 8.82 7.20
CA SER A 252 -13.08 9.44 5.88
C SER A 252 -12.88 8.40 4.77
N ILE A 253 -12.11 7.33 5.05
CA ILE A 253 -11.89 6.24 4.08
C ILE A 253 -13.20 5.51 3.80
N GLU A 254 -14.03 5.23 4.81
CA GLU A 254 -15.34 4.58 4.61
C GLU A 254 -16.28 5.43 3.74
N VAL A 255 -16.26 6.76 3.87
CA VAL A 255 -17.00 7.63 2.95
C VAL A 255 -16.44 7.52 1.53
N ALA A 256 -15.11 7.57 1.38
CA ALA A 256 -14.47 7.42 0.07
C ALA A 256 -14.79 6.06 -0.59
N LEU A 257 -14.76 4.96 0.18
CA LEU A 257 -15.13 3.63 -0.31
C LEU A 257 -16.61 3.52 -0.67
N LYS A 258 -17.51 4.23 0.01
CA LYS A 258 -18.92 4.29 -0.34
C LYS A 258 -19.16 5.01 -1.68
N LEU A 259 -18.35 6.03 -1.96
CA LEU A 259 -18.42 6.79 -3.21
C LEU A 259 -17.72 6.08 -4.38
N ALA A 260 -16.61 5.38 -4.11
CA ALA A 260 -15.81 4.65 -5.08
C ALA A 260 -15.31 3.30 -4.50
N PRO A 261 -16.15 2.24 -4.51
CA PRO A 261 -15.89 1.00 -3.78
C PRO A 261 -14.77 0.11 -4.35
N SER A 262 -14.32 0.34 -5.58
CA SER A 262 -13.43 -0.57 -6.30
C SER A 262 -11.92 -0.40 -6.00
N ASN A 263 -11.52 0.53 -5.13
CA ASN A 263 -10.11 0.77 -4.84
C ASN A 263 -9.59 -0.21 -3.77
N ALA A 264 -8.87 -1.25 -4.19
CA ALA A 264 -8.34 -2.28 -3.30
C ALA A 264 -7.36 -1.74 -2.26
N SER A 265 -6.48 -0.79 -2.60
CA SER A 265 -5.53 -0.22 -1.63
C SER A 265 -6.24 0.51 -0.47
N ASN A 266 -7.32 1.24 -0.77
CA ASN A 266 -8.13 1.90 0.25
C ASN A 266 -8.92 0.89 1.09
N GLN A 267 -9.40 -0.21 0.49
CA GLN A 267 -10.03 -1.32 1.20
C GLN A 267 -9.05 -1.98 2.18
N LEU A 268 -7.80 -2.20 1.78
CA LEU A 268 -6.76 -2.78 2.63
C LEU A 268 -6.44 -1.87 3.81
N LEU A 269 -6.27 -0.59 3.57
CA LEU A 269 -6.02 0.40 4.62
C LEU A 269 -7.20 0.48 5.62
N ALA A 270 -8.44 0.52 5.11
CA ALA A 270 -9.63 0.49 5.97
C ALA A 270 -9.71 -0.82 6.77
N ALA A 271 -9.37 -1.97 6.17
CA ALA A 271 -9.36 -3.26 6.86
C ALA A 271 -8.37 -3.27 8.03
N GLN A 272 -7.16 -2.72 7.84
CA GLN A 272 -6.17 -2.61 8.91
C GLN A 272 -6.64 -1.67 10.03
N LEU A 273 -7.24 -0.52 9.70
CA LEU A 273 -7.78 0.40 10.69
C LEU A 273 -8.97 -0.22 11.45
N HIS A 274 -9.85 -0.95 10.77
CA HIS A 274 -10.93 -1.71 11.43
C HIS A 274 -10.41 -2.78 12.37
N LEU A 275 -9.33 -3.48 11.98
CA LEU A 275 -8.69 -4.49 12.82
C LEU A 275 -8.21 -3.89 14.14
N THR A 276 -7.50 -2.75 14.08
CA THR A 276 -7.00 -2.05 15.28
C THR A 276 -8.11 -1.51 16.17
N GLN A 277 -9.29 -1.22 15.60
CA GLN A 277 -10.47 -0.75 16.35
C GLN A 277 -11.40 -1.88 16.80
N GLY A 278 -11.05 -3.15 16.57
CA GLY A 278 -11.84 -4.31 16.95
C GLY A 278 -13.08 -4.58 16.08
N SER A 279 -13.21 -3.90 14.96
CA SER A 279 -14.30 -4.10 13.99
C SER A 279 -13.96 -5.25 13.02
N TYR A 280 -13.76 -6.45 13.55
CA TYR A 280 -13.21 -7.59 12.83
C TYR A 280 -14.04 -8.04 11.63
N SER A 281 -15.37 -8.01 11.73
CA SER A 281 -16.26 -8.43 10.62
C SER A 281 -16.08 -7.55 9.39
N ARG A 282 -16.00 -6.22 9.59
CA ARG A 282 -15.80 -5.27 8.49
C ARG A 282 -14.39 -5.39 7.89
N SER A 283 -13.38 -5.63 8.73
CA SER A 283 -12.01 -5.90 8.26
C SER A 283 -11.99 -7.11 7.32
N VAL A 284 -12.60 -8.24 7.71
CA VAL A 284 -12.66 -9.45 6.88
C VAL A 284 -13.42 -9.23 5.58
N GLU A 285 -14.53 -8.48 5.61
CA GLU A 285 -15.30 -8.12 4.41
C GLU A 285 -14.46 -7.32 3.41
N LEU A 286 -13.75 -6.28 3.88
CA LEU A 286 -12.89 -5.46 3.04
C LEU A 286 -11.72 -6.24 2.45
N LEU A 287 -11.10 -7.13 3.23
CA LEU A 287 -10.06 -8.05 2.73
C LEU A 287 -10.59 -8.98 1.64
N SER A 288 -11.81 -9.48 1.81
CA SER A 288 -12.46 -10.31 0.79
C SER A 288 -12.63 -9.58 -0.52
N ASN A 289 -13.08 -8.33 -0.45
CA ASN A 289 -13.25 -7.48 -1.63
C ASN A 289 -11.91 -7.17 -2.30
N ALA A 290 -10.87 -6.89 -1.50
CA ALA A 290 -9.53 -6.64 -2.03
C ALA A 290 -8.90 -7.87 -2.69
N LEU A 291 -9.13 -9.09 -2.15
CA LEU A 291 -8.70 -10.35 -2.76
C LEU A 291 -9.40 -10.63 -4.09
N ALA A 292 -10.57 -10.07 -4.33
CA ALA A 292 -11.30 -10.17 -5.59
C ALA A 292 -10.75 -9.20 -6.69
N SER A 293 -9.72 -8.40 -6.39
CA SER A 293 -9.07 -7.52 -7.36
C SER A 293 -8.50 -8.32 -8.55
N THR A 294 -8.47 -7.68 -9.72
CA THR A 294 -7.87 -8.26 -10.93
C THR A 294 -6.36 -7.99 -11.03
N GLN A 295 -5.81 -7.12 -10.20
CA GLN A 295 -4.40 -6.72 -10.24
C GLN A 295 -3.52 -7.65 -9.37
N PRO A 296 -2.54 -8.37 -9.95
CA PRO A 296 -1.73 -9.34 -9.22
C PRO A 296 -0.98 -8.77 -7.99
N ALA A 297 -0.50 -7.53 -8.08
CA ALA A 297 0.19 -6.86 -6.98
C ALA A 297 -0.74 -6.59 -5.79
N GLN A 298 -1.97 -6.16 -6.06
CA GLN A 298 -2.98 -5.93 -5.03
C GLN A 298 -3.42 -7.23 -4.35
N ILE A 299 -3.54 -8.33 -5.12
CA ILE A 299 -3.85 -9.65 -4.56
C ILE A 299 -2.74 -10.12 -3.62
N ALA A 300 -1.47 -9.91 -3.98
CA ALA A 300 -0.34 -10.27 -3.13
C ALA A 300 -0.35 -9.48 -1.82
N GLU A 301 -0.52 -8.16 -1.89
CA GLU A 301 -0.63 -7.28 -0.72
C GLU A 301 -1.83 -7.69 0.16
N ALA A 302 -3.01 -7.91 -0.44
CA ALA A 302 -4.20 -8.37 0.27
C ALA A 302 -3.98 -9.73 0.95
N SER A 303 -3.25 -10.63 0.32
CA SER A 303 -2.95 -11.95 0.87
C SER A 303 -2.08 -11.86 2.11
N GLU A 304 -1.04 -11.04 2.10
CA GLU A 304 -0.15 -10.86 3.28
C GLU A 304 -0.88 -10.13 4.43
N ILE A 305 -1.69 -9.11 4.15
CA ILE A 305 -2.51 -8.45 5.18
C ILE A 305 -3.55 -9.42 5.75
N SER A 306 -4.12 -10.30 4.91
CA SER A 306 -5.03 -11.35 5.38
C SER A 306 -4.35 -12.33 6.33
N MET A 307 -3.08 -12.67 6.11
CA MET A 307 -2.29 -13.50 7.03
C MET A 307 -2.11 -12.82 8.40
N GLN A 308 -1.78 -11.53 8.42
CA GLN A 308 -1.68 -10.75 9.68
C GLN A 308 -3.02 -10.72 10.42
N THR A 309 -4.12 -10.51 9.66
CA THR A 309 -5.48 -10.52 10.21
C THR A 309 -5.86 -11.89 10.77
N LEU A 310 -5.50 -12.99 10.09
CA LEU A 310 -5.72 -14.35 10.57
C LEU A 310 -5.02 -14.60 11.91
N ASN A 311 -3.75 -14.18 12.04
CA ASN A 311 -3.03 -14.27 13.29
C ASN A 311 -3.81 -13.59 14.44
N TRP A 312 -4.27 -12.35 14.21
CA TRP A 312 -5.08 -11.61 15.17
C TRP A 312 -6.42 -12.30 15.52
N LEU A 313 -7.15 -12.75 14.50
CA LEU A 313 -8.43 -13.41 14.70
C LEU A 313 -8.31 -14.69 15.53
N ILE A 314 -7.25 -15.47 15.28
CA ILE A 314 -6.96 -16.71 16.02
C ILE A 314 -6.55 -16.39 17.45
N ALA A 315 -5.65 -15.41 17.67
CA ALA A 315 -5.22 -14.98 18.99
C ALA A 315 -6.43 -14.49 19.83
N GLN A 316 -7.38 -13.80 19.20
CA GLN A 316 -8.64 -13.34 19.83
C GLN A 316 -9.76 -14.39 19.82
N LYS A 317 -9.49 -15.64 19.40
CA LYS A 317 -10.46 -16.75 19.32
C LYS A 317 -11.72 -16.41 18.49
N LYS A 318 -11.56 -15.58 17.45
CA LYS A 318 -12.64 -15.21 16.52
C LYS A 318 -12.79 -16.27 15.42
N TRP A 319 -13.06 -17.51 15.80
CA TRP A 319 -12.98 -18.71 14.97
C TRP A 319 -13.81 -18.64 13.68
N GLN A 320 -15.04 -18.09 13.76
CA GLN A 320 -15.91 -17.99 12.58
C GLN A 320 -15.32 -17.06 11.50
N LEU A 321 -14.83 -15.89 11.91
CA LEU A 321 -14.19 -14.93 10.99
C LEU A 321 -12.88 -15.48 10.44
N ALA A 322 -12.08 -16.15 11.29
CA ALA A 322 -10.86 -16.80 10.84
C ALA A 322 -11.15 -17.89 9.80
N LYS A 323 -12.20 -18.72 10.00
CA LYS A 323 -12.64 -19.73 9.04
C LYS A 323 -13.07 -19.10 7.72
N GLN A 324 -13.84 -18.02 7.77
CA GLN A 324 -14.27 -17.27 6.59
C GLN A 324 -13.03 -16.76 5.81
N LEU A 325 -12.09 -16.09 6.49
CA LEU A 325 -10.91 -15.53 5.85
C LEU A 325 -9.98 -16.61 5.28
N VAL A 326 -9.81 -17.75 5.97
CA VAL A 326 -9.07 -18.92 5.44
C VAL A 326 -9.69 -19.42 4.15
N SER A 327 -11.03 -19.54 4.08
CA SER A 327 -11.70 -20.01 2.86
C SER A 327 -11.49 -19.07 1.67
N GLN A 328 -11.46 -17.77 1.92
CA GLN A 328 -11.25 -16.72 0.90
C GLN A 328 -9.80 -16.61 0.45
N LEU A 329 -8.85 -16.79 1.38
CA LEU A 329 -7.41 -16.72 1.08
C LEU A 329 -6.88 -17.99 0.41
N ASN A 330 -7.52 -19.14 0.63
CA ASN A 330 -7.03 -20.43 0.13
C ASN A 330 -6.75 -20.49 -1.41
N PRO A 331 -7.55 -19.86 -2.31
CA PRO A 331 -7.24 -19.79 -3.74
C PRO A 331 -5.94 -19.05 -4.06
N PHE A 332 -5.52 -18.15 -3.17
CA PHE A 332 -4.37 -17.26 -3.36
C PHE A 332 -3.12 -17.71 -2.61
N ILE A 333 -3.12 -18.88 -2.00
CA ILE A 333 -2.01 -19.39 -1.17
C ILE A 333 -0.66 -19.39 -1.91
N ASN A 334 -0.67 -19.57 -3.24
CA ASN A 334 0.54 -19.52 -4.06
C ASN A 334 1.12 -18.11 -4.25
N LYS A 335 0.38 -17.07 -3.87
CA LYS A 335 0.84 -15.67 -3.86
C LYS A 335 1.55 -15.32 -2.57
N LEU A 336 1.38 -16.13 -1.52
CA LEU A 336 2.04 -15.96 -0.23
C LEU A 336 3.52 -16.32 -0.31
N SER A 337 4.33 -15.72 0.56
CA SER A 337 5.71 -16.10 0.81
C SER A 337 5.80 -17.58 1.26
N LYS A 338 7.00 -18.17 1.19
CA LYS A 338 7.20 -19.52 1.69
C LYS A 338 6.84 -19.63 3.18
N GLN A 339 7.25 -18.64 3.97
CA GLN A 339 6.95 -18.56 5.39
C GLN A 339 5.45 -18.45 5.64
N SER A 340 4.76 -17.47 5.02
CA SER A 340 3.32 -17.26 5.17
C SER A 340 2.51 -18.49 4.76
N ARG A 341 2.95 -19.28 3.77
CA ARG A 341 2.31 -20.57 3.42
C ARG A 341 2.41 -21.61 4.50
N ALA A 342 3.55 -21.69 5.20
CA ALA A 342 3.73 -22.59 6.32
C ALA A 342 2.82 -22.17 7.50
N GLU A 343 2.81 -20.88 7.84
CA GLU A 343 1.96 -20.31 8.89
C GLU A 343 0.46 -20.47 8.57
N PHE A 344 0.06 -20.26 7.32
CA PHE A 344 -1.33 -20.52 6.88
C PHE A 344 -1.77 -21.96 7.17
N SER A 345 -0.86 -22.91 6.97
CA SER A 345 -1.14 -24.33 7.29
C SER A 345 -1.29 -24.54 8.79
N VAL A 346 -0.57 -23.80 9.64
CA VAL A 346 -0.77 -23.80 11.11
C VAL A 346 -2.12 -23.21 11.48
N TYR A 347 -2.53 -22.07 10.91
CA TYR A 347 -3.83 -21.46 11.20
C TYR A 347 -4.99 -22.39 10.78
N THR A 348 -4.84 -23.05 9.63
CA THR A 348 -5.81 -24.07 9.18
C THR A 348 -5.89 -25.24 10.18
N ALA A 349 -4.77 -25.64 10.75
CA ALA A 349 -4.73 -26.71 11.77
C ALA A 349 -5.38 -26.26 13.08
N GLN A 350 -5.14 -25.04 13.53
CA GLN A 350 -5.76 -24.50 14.75
C GLN A 350 -7.30 -24.45 14.64
N LEU A 351 -7.82 -24.05 13.47
CA LEU A 351 -9.25 -24.11 13.20
C LEU A 351 -9.80 -25.54 13.24
N ALA A 352 -9.02 -26.52 12.73
CA ALA A 352 -9.41 -27.93 12.79
C ALA A 352 -9.36 -28.49 14.22
N ILE A 353 -8.39 -28.07 15.04
CA ILE A 353 -8.30 -28.42 16.48
C ILE A 353 -9.54 -27.91 17.22
N GLU A 354 -9.92 -26.65 17.01
CA GLU A 354 -11.11 -26.06 17.64
C GLU A 354 -12.39 -26.82 17.27
N GLN A 355 -12.45 -27.37 16.07
CA GLN A 355 -13.57 -28.22 15.61
C GLN A 355 -13.47 -29.68 16.07
N GLY A 356 -12.47 -30.05 16.84
CA GLY A 356 -12.20 -31.44 17.26
C GLY A 356 -11.70 -32.35 16.13
N ASN A 357 -11.38 -31.81 14.95
CA ASN A 357 -10.91 -32.58 13.80
C ASN A 357 -9.39 -32.74 13.81
N PHE A 358 -8.89 -33.55 14.76
CA PHE A 358 -7.45 -33.77 14.93
C PHE A 358 -6.78 -34.40 13.70
N LYS A 359 -7.50 -35.25 12.94
CA LYS A 359 -6.95 -35.83 11.70
C LYS A 359 -6.61 -34.76 10.64
N GLN A 360 -7.52 -33.82 10.45
CA GLN A 360 -7.30 -32.70 9.54
C GLN A 360 -6.20 -31.77 10.07
N ALA A 361 -6.17 -31.52 11.38
CA ALA A 361 -5.15 -30.72 12.03
C ALA A 361 -3.74 -31.32 11.79
N GLN A 362 -3.55 -32.61 12.04
CA GLN A 362 -2.30 -33.30 11.79
C GLN A 362 -1.84 -33.17 10.33
N LYS A 363 -2.78 -33.38 9.36
CA LYS A 363 -2.46 -33.22 7.93
C LYS A 363 -1.95 -31.81 7.61
N SER A 364 -2.59 -30.78 8.15
CA SER A 364 -2.21 -29.39 7.95
C SER A 364 -0.86 -29.05 8.60
N LEU A 365 -0.59 -29.56 9.82
CA LEU A 365 0.68 -29.36 10.50
C LEU A 365 1.84 -30.10 9.81
N HIS A 366 1.62 -31.30 9.30
CA HIS A 366 2.63 -31.98 8.48
C HIS A 366 2.93 -31.22 7.19
N LYS A 367 1.90 -30.64 6.54
CA LYS A 367 2.12 -29.76 5.39
C LYS A 367 2.97 -28.54 5.78
N ALA A 368 2.70 -27.92 6.94
CA ALA A 368 3.51 -26.82 7.45
C ALA A 368 4.98 -27.22 7.62
N LEU A 369 5.25 -28.37 8.26
CA LEU A 369 6.60 -28.89 8.50
C LEU A 369 7.30 -29.40 7.22
N THR A 370 6.57 -29.71 6.15
CA THR A 370 7.15 -29.99 4.83
C THR A 370 7.69 -28.70 4.20
N ILE A 371 7.03 -27.56 4.45
CA ILE A 371 7.45 -26.26 3.93
C ILE A 371 8.58 -25.68 4.80
N ASP A 372 8.39 -25.71 6.12
CA ASP A 372 9.37 -25.26 7.11
C ASP A 372 9.53 -26.32 8.22
N PRO A 373 10.58 -27.16 8.16
CA PRO A 373 10.81 -28.21 9.15
C PRO A 373 11.06 -27.70 10.58
N ASN A 374 11.41 -26.42 10.76
CA ASN A 374 11.74 -25.80 12.03
C ASN A 374 10.63 -24.86 12.52
N LEU A 375 9.42 -24.98 11.99
CA LEU A 375 8.29 -24.17 12.45
C LEU A 375 7.82 -24.66 13.83
N GLY A 376 8.24 -23.96 14.88
CA GLY A 376 8.04 -24.39 16.29
C GLY A 376 6.58 -24.50 16.67
N ASP A 377 5.69 -23.61 16.19
CA ASP A 377 4.25 -23.69 16.44
C ASP A 377 3.63 -24.98 15.88
N ALA A 378 4.09 -25.43 14.71
CA ALA A 378 3.64 -26.70 14.13
C ALA A 378 4.15 -27.90 14.93
N LEU A 379 5.41 -27.84 15.39
CA LEU A 379 6.00 -28.89 16.22
C LEU A 379 5.26 -29.04 17.55
N LEU A 380 5.03 -27.93 18.28
CA LEU A 380 4.33 -27.96 19.55
C LEU A 380 2.85 -28.38 19.38
N SER A 381 2.19 -27.90 18.34
CA SER A 381 0.80 -28.28 18.07
C SER A 381 0.66 -29.77 17.77
N LEU A 382 1.57 -30.36 16.96
CA LEU A 382 1.60 -31.81 16.72
C LEU A 382 1.92 -32.59 17.97
N ALA A 383 2.87 -32.13 18.78
CA ALA A 383 3.23 -32.78 20.04
C ALA A 383 2.02 -32.87 20.97
N ASN A 384 1.28 -31.77 21.12
CA ASN A 384 0.05 -31.71 21.92
C ASN A 384 -1.03 -32.66 21.41
N ILE A 385 -1.27 -32.71 20.07
CA ILE A 385 -2.24 -33.62 19.47
C ILE A 385 -1.85 -35.08 19.72
N TYR A 386 -0.59 -35.45 19.51
CA TYR A 386 -0.09 -36.80 19.74
C TYR A 386 -0.21 -37.21 21.22
N GLN A 387 0.10 -36.28 22.14
CA GLN A 387 -0.07 -36.52 23.57
C GLN A 387 -1.53 -36.76 23.94
N GLN A 388 -2.47 -35.94 23.45
CA GLN A 388 -3.90 -36.17 23.67
C GLN A 388 -4.41 -37.49 23.12
N GLN A 389 -3.79 -38.01 22.07
CA GLN A 389 -4.10 -39.31 21.48
C GLN A 389 -3.33 -40.47 22.11
N ASN A 390 -2.58 -40.23 23.21
CA ASN A 390 -1.72 -41.17 23.88
C ASN A 390 -0.59 -41.77 23.00
N GLN A 391 -0.21 -41.02 21.96
CA GLN A 391 0.89 -41.38 21.06
C GLN A 391 2.20 -40.74 21.57
N LEU A 392 2.63 -41.19 22.76
CA LEU A 392 3.69 -40.52 23.55
C LEU A 392 5.04 -40.48 22.83
N THR A 393 5.38 -41.51 22.04
CA THR A 393 6.63 -41.58 21.27
C THR A 393 6.67 -40.44 20.19
N GLN A 394 5.59 -40.25 19.45
CA GLN A 394 5.49 -39.21 18.45
C GLN A 394 5.47 -37.81 19.10
N ALA A 395 4.75 -37.66 20.21
CA ALA A 395 4.72 -36.42 20.98
C ALA A 395 6.13 -36.03 21.45
N ARG A 396 6.87 -36.96 22.03
CA ARG A 396 8.27 -36.78 22.49
C ARG A 396 9.16 -36.31 21.32
N LEU A 397 9.08 -36.97 20.16
CA LEU A 397 9.87 -36.58 19.00
C LEU A 397 9.64 -35.13 18.59
N MET A 398 8.39 -34.67 18.58
CA MET A 398 8.04 -33.30 18.23
C MET A 398 8.53 -32.29 19.28
N TYR A 399 8.40 -32.61 20.58
CA TYR A 399 8.93 -31.76 21.64
C TYR A 399 10.46 -31.68 21.61
N VAL A 400 11.17 -32.77 21.35
CA VAL A 400 12.63 -32.77 21.22
C VAL A 400 13.09 -31.88 20.06
N ARG A 401 12.37 -31.91 18.92
CA ARG A 401 12.64 -30.98 17.81
C ARG A 401 12.37 -29.53 18.20
N ALA A 402 11.25 -29.27 18.88
CA ALA A 402 10.90 -27.91 19.33
C ALA A 402 11.90 -27.37 20.36
N GLN A 403 12.45 -28.23 21.21
CA GLN A 403 13.49 -27.89 22.21
C GLN A 403 14.76 -27.30 21.56
N ALA A 404 15.08 -27.67 20.33
CA ALA A 404 16.23 -27.13 19.60
C ALA A 404 16.03 -25.66 19.17
N LEU A 405 14.81 -25.14 19.27
CA LEU A 405 14.44 -23.77 18.89
C LEU A 405 14.37 -22.89 20.15
N PRO A 406 15.20 -21.85 20.31
CA PRO A 406 15.30 -21.08 21.56
C PRO A 406 13.94 -20.55 22.08
N GLU A 407 13.09 -20.07 21.21
CA GLU A 407 11.79 -19.48 21.55
C GLU A 407 10.78 -20.52 22.07
N TYR A 408 10.95 -21.80 21.73
CA TYR A 408 10.03 -22.90 22.04
C TYR A 408 10.54 -23.83 23.14
N GLN A 409 11.75 -23.62 23.65
CA GLN A 409 12.42 -24.47 24.63
C GLN A 409 11.58 -24.67 25.89
N LEU A 410 11.06 -23.60 26.47
CA LEU A 410 10.26 -23.68 27.68
C LEU A 410 9.04 -24.59 27.49
N SER A 411 8.25 -24.36 26.43
CA SER A 411 7.08 -25.18 26.14
C SER A 411 7.43 -26.63 25.85
N ALA A 412 8.55 -26.86 25.17
CA ALA A 412 9.04 -28.19 24.88
C ALA A 412 9.49 -28.95 26.16
N TRP A 413 10.23 -28.32 27.06
CA TRP A 413 10.63 -28.94 28.33
C TRP A 413 9.43 -29.27 29.22
N LEU A 414 8.42 -28.39 29.28
CA LEU A 414 7.19 -28.65 30.02
C LEU A 414 6.41 -29.84 29.43
N GLY A 415 6.31 -29.89 28.10
CA GLY A 415 5.66 -31.03 27.42
C GLY A 415 6.42 -32.35 27.64
N LEU A 416 7.75 -32.33 27.55
CA LEU A 416 8.57 -33.50 27.85
C LEU A 416 8.42 -33.93 29.30
N ALA A 417 8.46 -33.00 30.26
CA ALA A 417 8.24 -33.30 31.67
C ALA A 417 6.90 -33.98 31.92
N GLN A 418 5.84 -33.49 31.27
CA GLN A 418 4.49 -34.07 31.38
C GLN A 418 4.46 -35.52 30.87
N ILE A 419 5.08 -35.79 29.70
CA ILE A 419 5.19 -37.15 29.16
C ILE A 419 5.95 -38.09 30.14
N GLU A 420 7.07 -37.58 30.74
CA GLU A 420 7.84 -38.40 31.69
C GLU A 420 7.06 -38.66 32.98
N ILE A 421 6.24 -37.72 33.46
CA ILE A 421 5.34 -37.93 34.59
C ILE A 421 4.28 -39.00 34.25
N GLU A 422 3.70 -38.97 33.08
CA GLU A 422 2.70 -39.96 32.62
C GLU A 422 3.29 -41.35 32.53
N ASN A 423 4.58 -41.45 32.16
CA ASN A 423 5.34 -42.68 32.11
C ASN A 423 5.96 -43.10 33.46
N LYS A 424 5.76 -42.32 34.54
CA LYS A 424 6.35 -42.52 35.87
C LYS A 424 7.89 -42.40 35.91
N ASN A 425 8.46 -41.74 34.91
CA ASN A 425 9.92 -41.48 34.84
C ASN A 425 10.23 -40.17 35.59
N TYR A 426 10.03 -40.17 36.91
CA TYR A 426 10.05 -38.92 37.70
C TYR A 426 11.42 -38.22 37.71
N LYS A 427 12.54 -38.98 37.59
CA LYS A 427 13.89 -38.39 37.53
C LYS A 427 14.09 -37.56 36.26
N GLU A 428 13.66 -38.07 35.11
CA GLU A 428 13.73 -37.40 33.82
C GLU A 428 12.78 -36.19 33.79
N ALA A 429 11.57 -36.33 34.33
CA ALA A 429 10.62 -35.23 34.48
C ALA A 429 11.21 -34.09 35.30
N LEU A 430 11.85 -34.41 36.44
CA LEU A 430 12.53 -33.46 37.30
C LEU A 430 13.65 -32.70 36.54
N SER A 431 14.43 -33.43 35.74
CA SER A 431 15.50 -32.84 34.92
C SER A 431 14.92 -31.80 33.94
N GLN A 432 13.83 -32.12 33.25
CA GLN A 432 13.19 -31.17 32.30
C GLN A 432 12.61 -29.94 33.02
N LEU A 433 11.95 -30.13 34.18
CA LEU A 433 11.42 -29.01 34.96
C LEU A 433 12.52 -28.09 35.49
N LYS A 434 13.66 -28.64 35.92
CA LYS A 434 14.80 -27.83 36.34
C LYS A 434 15.40 -27.00 35.19
N LYS A 435 15.48 -27.55 33.97
CA LYS A 435 15.85 -26.76 32.77
C LYS A 435 14.89 -25.62 32.53
N ALA A 436 13.57 -25.91 32.59
CA ALA A 436 12.52 -24.91 32.41
C ALA A 436 12.60 -23.77 33.45
N LEU A 437 12.85 -24.12 34.73
CA LEU A 437 13.00 -23.14 35.80
C LEU A 437 14.28 -22.30 35.64
N ASN A 438 15.40 -22.92 35.29
CA ASN A 438 16.65 -22.21 35.08
C ASN A 438 16.55 -21.18 33.95
N ALA A 439 15.82 -21.50 32.89
CA ALA A 439 15.54 -20.56 31.79
C ALA A 439 14.53 -19.48 32.18
N ASN A 440 13.65 -19.75 33.15
CA ASN A 440 12.59 -18.82 33.60
C ASN A 440 12.46 -18.84 35.14
N PRO A 441 13.40 -18.19 35.87
CA PRO A 441 13.44 -18.22 37.35
C PRO A 441 12.18 -17.63 38.03
N GLN A 442 11.41 -16.81 37.29
CA GLN A 442 10.19 -16.17 37.78
C GLN A 442 9.00 -17.16 37.92
N ARG A 443 9.08 -18.36 37.36
CA ARG A 443 8.01 -19.37 37.36
C ARG A 443 7.94 -20.13 38.68
N GLN A 444 7.33 -19.51 39.70
CA GLN A 444 7.19 -20.10 41.06
C GLN A 444 6.32 -21.37 41.05
N ASP A 445 5.42 -21.53 40.10
CA ASP A 445 4.62 -22.73 39.90
C ASP A 445 5.48 -23.98 39.63
N LEU A 446 6.59 -23.84 38.91
CA LEU A 446 7.53 -24.91 38.62
C LEU A 446 8.25 -25.41 39.88
N LEU A 447 8.56 -24.54 40.85
CA LEU A 447 9.15 -24.90 42.12
C LEU A 447 8.26 -25.86 42.92
N THR A 448 6.97 -25.64 42.92
CA THR A 448 6.00 -26.51 43.60
C THR A 448 5.97 -27.90 42.95
N ASN A 449 5.97 -27.97 41.62
CA ASN A 449 5.99 -29.22 40.89
C ASN A 449 7.31 -29.98 41.07
N ILE A 450 8.45 -29.28 41.10
CA ILE A 450 9.76 -29.83 41.36
C ILE A 450 9.83 -30.49 42.76
N ARG A 451 9.40 -29.76 43.80
CA ARG A 451 9.36 -30.28 45.18
C ARG A 451 8.47 -31.52 45.31
N ALA A 452 7.31 -31.51 44.64
CA ALA A 452 6.41 -32.66 44.62
C ALA A 452 7.07 -33.89 43.99
N LEU A 453 7.78 -33.72 42.86
CA LEU A 453 8.49 -34.83 42.21
C LEU A 453 9.69 -35.32 43.05
N GLU A 454 10.44 -34.42 43.69
CA GLU A 454 11.52 -34.79 44.59
C GLU A 454 11.02 -35.65 45.77
N GLY A 455 9.87 -35.28 46.34
CA GLY A 455 9.20 -36.07 47.38
C GLY A 455 8.70 -37.45 46.90
N LEU A 456 8.25 -37.56 45.62
CA LEU A 456 7.86 -38.85 45.05
C LEU A 456 9.08 -39.75 44.82
N ILE A 457 10.16 -39.22 44.27
CA ILE A 457 11.43 -39.96 44.05
C ILE A 457 12.00 -40.51 45.36
N GLN A 458 11.95 -39.71 46.46
CA GLN A 458 12.40 -40.14 47.77
C GLN A 458 11.56 -41.28 48.40
N ARG A 459 10.31 -41.45 47.97
CA ARG A 459 9.39 -42.50 48.47
C ARG A 459 9.47 -43.79 47.68
N GLU A 460 9.94 -43.74 46.45
CA GLU A 460 10.07 -44.90 45.55
C GLU A 460 11.49 -45.51 45.57
N GLY A 461 12.49 -44.79 46.10
CA GLY A 461 13.87 -45.26 46.31
C GLY A 461 14.12 -45.63 47.76
#